data_3b0fac1980058bd0fab38b9105930eba
#
_entry.id   3b0fac1980058bd0fab38b9105930eba
#
_cell.length_a   1.000
_cell.length_b   1.000
_cell.length_c   1.000
_cell.angle_alpha   90.00
_cell.angle_beta   90.00
_cell.angle_gamma   90.00
#
_symmetry.space_group_name_H-M   'P 1'
#
loop_
_entity.id
_entity.type
_entity.pdbx_description
1 polymer ?
#
loop_
_entity_poly.entity_id
_entity_poly.type
_entity_poly.pdbx_seq_one_letter_code
_entity_poly.pdbx_strand_id
1 'polypeptide(L)'
;LVSEKAFIDTAIAAYLLHPSNESYDYESLGREFLSLTYPSKTELLGKLSINKAVNEAEDNLIKYACLSSYAYYKCADKITEQLKSENMYELFETIEMPLIFVLFDMQQQGISVDKKALVDYSKVLGTKILVLEKEIYEAAGEEFNINSPKQLGVILFEKLGMPNGKKTKSGY
;
A
#
# COMPACT_ATOMS: atom_id res chain seq x y z
N LEU A 1 -4.58 -25.39 -12.31
CA LEU A 1 -3.44 -24.68 -12.90
C LEU A 1 -3.98 -23.79 -14.02
N VAL A 2 -4.05 -22.50 -13.78
CA VAL A 2 -4.40 -21.50 -14.80
C VAL A 2 -3.17 -21.39 -15.71
N SER A 3 -3.35 -21.55 -17.03
CA SER A 3 -2.28 -21.35 -17.99
C SER A 3 -1.85 -19.88 -17.98
N GLU A 4 -0.56 -19.59 -18.04
CA GLU A 4 0.00 -18.23 -18.11
C GLU A 4 -0.63 -17.35 -19.22
N LYS A 5 -1.21 -17.98 -20.25
CA LYS A 5 -1.89 -17.33 -21.37
C LYS A 5 -3.40 -17.15 -21.17
N ALA A 6 -3.96 -17.54 -20.02
CA ALA A 6 -5.41 -17.66 -19.84
C ALA A 6 -6.07 -16.45 -19.17
N PHE A 7 -5.33 -15.42 -18.77
CA PHE A 7 -5.93 -14.26 -18.12
C PHE A 7 -5.20 -12.96 -18.48
N ILE A 8 -5.91 -11.86 -18.32
CA ILE A 8 -5.41 -10.49 -18.46
C ILE A 8 -5.63 -9.78 -17.13
N ASP A 9 -4.59 -9.20 -16.56
CA ASP A 9 -4.72 -8.28 -15.43
C ASP A 9 -4.99 -6.87 -15.95
N THR A 10 -6.24 -6.44 -15.81
CA THR A 10 -6.68 -5.12 -16.29
C THR A 10 -6.11 -3.97 -15.47
N ALA A 11 -5.72 -4.20 -14.21
CA ALA A 11 -5.11 -3.17 -13.39
C ALA A 11 -3.66 -2.90 -13.82
N ILE A 12 -2.88 -3.94 -14.11
CA ILE A 12 -1.52 -3.80 -14.65
C ILE A 12 -1.57 -3.17 -16.05
N ALA A 13 -2.49 -3.62 -16.89
CA ALA A 13 -2.69 -3.06 -18.22
C ALA A 13 -3.01 -1.56 -18.18
N ALA A 14 -3.92 -1.15 -17.32
CA ALA A 14 -4.27 0.25 -17.13
C ALA A 14 -3.14 1.08 -16.48
N TYR A 15 -2.36 0.48 -15.56
CA TYR A 15 -1.19 1.12 -14.98
C TYR A 15 -0.16 1.48 -16.04
N LEU A 16 0.09 0.61 -17.00
CA LEU A 16 1.03 0.91 -18.10
C LEU A 16 0.57 2.11 -18.94
N LEU A 17 -0.73 2.24 -19.17
CA LEU A 17 -1.29 3.37 -19.92
C LEU A 17 -1.27 4.67 -19.11
N HIS A 18 -1.62 4.60 -17.82
CA HIS A 18 -1.81 5.77 -16.98
C HIS A 18 -1.17 5.58 -15.58
N PRO A 19 0.17 5.56 -15.46
CA PRO A 19 0.87 5.22 -14.22
C PRO A 19 0.68 6.23 -13.07
N SER A 20 0.11 7.39 -13.34
CA SER A 20 -0.19 8.43 -12.35
C SER A 20 -1.59 8.34 -11.75
N ASN A 21 -2.42 7.38 -12.16
CA ASN A 21 -3.76 7.21 -11.59
C ASN A 21 -3.66 6.74 -10.13
N GLU A 22 -4.56 7.25 -9.28
CA GLU A 22 -4.60 6.90 -7.85
C GLU A 22 -5.11 5.47 -7.60
N SER A 23 -5.91 4.93 -8.51
CA SER A 23 -6.52 3.59 -8.38
C SER A 23 -6.77 2.95 -9.75
N TYR A 24 -6.72 1.62 -9.76
CA TYR A 24 -7.03 0.75 -10.92
C TYR A 24 -8.13 -0.26 -10.54
N ASP A 25 -8.99 0.10 -9.62
CA ASP A 25 -10.16 -0.69 -9.26
C ASP A 25 -11.25 -0.64 -10.35
N TYR A 26 -12.26 -1.51 -10.21
CA TYR A 26 -13.32 -1.63 -11.20
C TYR A 26 -14.14 -0.34 -11.40
N GLU A 27 -14.17 0.53 -10.40
CA GLU A 27 -14.86 1.82 -10.46
C GLU A 27 -14.10 2.80 -11.35
N SER A 28 -12.79 2.90 -11.12
CA SER A 28 -11.88 3.76 -11.89
C SER A 28 -11.79 3.29 -13.33
N LEU A 29 -11.59 1.98 -13.55
CA LEU A 29 -11.56 1.39 -14.89
C LEU A 29 -12.89 1.54 -15.62
N GLY A 30 -14.01 1.34 -14.94
CA GLY A 30 -15.34 1.52 -15.51
C GLY A 30 -15.60 2.96 -15.96
N ARG A 31 -15.18 3.93 -15.17
CA ARG A 31 -15.29 5.35 -15.50
C ARG A 31 -14.43 5.72 -16.70
N GLU A 32 -13.20 5.29 -16.70
CA GLU A 32 -12.20 5.65 -17.70
C GLU A 32 -12.47 4.98 -19.06
N PHE A 33 -12.61 3.65 -19.07
CA PHE A 33 -12.70 2.89 -20.32
C PHE A 33 -14.13 2.61 -20.80
N LEU A 34 -15.12 2.64 -19.90
CA LEU A 34 -16.53 2.35 -20.27
C LEU A 34 -17.43 3.59 -20.20
N SER A 35 -16.97 4.70 -19.60
CA SER A 35 -17.80 5.87 -19.29
C SER A 35 -19.01 5.51 -18.40
N LEU A 36 -18.82 4.54 -17.50
CA LEU A 36 -19.82 4.06 -16.55
C LEU A 36 -19.38 4.35 -15.13
N THR A 37 -20.34 4.75 -14.28
CA THR A 37 -20.11 4.93 -12.85
C THR A 37 -20.71 3.74 -12.10
N TYR A 38 -19.88 3.05 -11.34
CA TYR A 38 -20.29 1.95 -10.47
C TYR A 38 -20.27 2.38 -9.00
N PRO A 39 -21.16 1.82 -8.17
CA PRO A 39 -21.06 2.02 -6.73
C PRO A 39 -19.74 1.43 -6.20
N SER A 40 -19.10 2.13 -5.29
CA SER A 40 -17.84 1.70 -4.71
C SER A 40 -17.99 0.46 -3.83
N LYS A 41 -16.86 -0.26 -3.64
CA LYS A 41 -16.82 -1.33 -2.65
C LYS A 41 -17.26 -0.84 -1.28
N THR A 42 -16.86 0.38 -0.90
CA THR A 42 -17.21 0.99 0.39
C THR A 42 -18.69 1.34 0.48
N GLU A 43 -19.32 1.77 -0.61
CA GLU A 43 -20.77 2.02 -0.66
C GLU A 43 -21.57 0.72 -0.54
N LEU A 44 -21.09 -0.38 -1.13
CA LEU A 44 -21.77 -1.66 -1.10
C LEU A 44 -21.52 -2.43 0.20
N LEU A 45 -20.28 -2.50 0.67
CA LEU A 45 -19.87 -3.37 1.79
C LEU A 45 -19.46 -2.60 3.05
N GLY A 46 -19.38 -1.26 3.00
CA GLY A 46 -18.90 -0.47 4.12
C GLY A 46 -17.46 -0.84 4.49
N LYS A 47 -17.24 -1.13 5.78
CA LYS A 47 -15.94 -1.57 6.32
C LYS A 47 -15.85 -3.10 6.47
N LEU A 48 -16.80 -3.85 5.96
CA LEU A 48 -16.81 -5.31 6.06
C LEU A 48 -15.70 -5.93 5.22
N SER A 49 -15.02 -6.92 5.77
CA SER A 49 -14.18 -7.81 4.98
C SER A 49 -15.06 -8.73 4.13
N ILE A 50 -14.55 -9.27 3.03
CA ILE A 50 -15.28 -10.20 2.15
C ILE A 50 -15.85 -11.38 2.95
N ASN A 51 -15.05 -11.98 3.85
CA ASN A 51 -15.49 -13.11 4.68
C ASN A 51 -16.66 -12.76 5.61
N LYS A 52 -16.72 -11.55 6.13
CA LYS A 52 -17.84 -11.08 6.95
C LYS A 52 -19.06 -10.77 6.08
N ALA A 53 -18.85 -10.16 4.92
CA ALA A 53 -19.92 -9.80 4.00
C ALA A 53 -20.72 -11.01 3.51
N VAL A 54 -20.10 -12.20 3.43
CA VAL A 54 -20.81 -13.45 3.11
C VAL A 54 -22.00 -13.70 4.04
N ASN A 55 -21.87 -13.39 5.32
CA ASN A 55 -22.91 -13.65 6.32
C ASN A 55 -23.74 -12.40 6.68
N GLU A 56 -23.18 -11.21 6.54
CA GLU A 56 -23.77 -9.97 7.05
C GLU A 56 -24.36 -9.09 5.94
N ALA A 57 -23.92 -9.26 4.68
CA ALA A 57 -24.32 -8.41 3.54
C ALA A 57 -24.26 -9.18 2.21
N GLU A 58 -24.85 -10.37 2.14
CA GLU A 58 -24.76 -11.29 1.00
C GLU A 58 -25.19 -10.64 -0.31
N ASP A 59 -26.36 -9.99 -0.36
CA ASP A 59 -26.88 -9.35 -1.57
C ASP A 59 -25.94 -8.25 -2.11
N ASN A 60 -25.37 -7.47 -1.20
CA ASN A 60 -24.40 -6.43 -1.58
C ASN A 60 -23.07 -7.04 -2.04
N LEU A 61 -22.66 -8.15 -1.44
CA LEU A 61 -21.48 -8.89 -1.88
C LEU A 61 -21.67 -9.47 -3.29
N ILE A 62 -22.83 -10.07 -3.56
CA ILE A 62 -23.18 -10.56 -4.90
C ILE A 62 -23.15 -9.41 -5.90
N LYS A 63 -23.77 -8.28 -5.57
CA LYS A 63 -23.78 -7.10 -6.43
C LYS A 63 -22.36 -6.58 -6.70
N TYR A 64 -21.52 -6.49 -5.66
CA TYR A 64 -20.11 -6.12 -5.79
C TYR A 64 -19.36 -7.08 -6.73
N ALA A 65 -19.49 -8.39 -6.52
CA ALA A 65 -18.82 -9.40 -7.34
C ALA A 65 -19.26 -9.35 -8.81
N CYS A 66 -20.58 -9.22 -9.06
CA CYS A 66 -21.10 -9.11 -10.42
C CYS A 66 -20.64 -7.84 -11.14
N LEU A 67 -20.70 -6.69 -10.47
CA LEU A 67 -20.30 -5.40 -11.07
C LEU A 67 -18.79 -5.37 -11.35
N SER A 68 -17.97 -5.80 -10.41
CA SER A 68 -16.53 -5.84 -10.60
C SER A 68 -16.12 -6.80 -11.71
N SER A 69 -16.67 -8.01 -11.75
CA SER A 69 -16.40 -8.97 -12.82
C SER A 69 -16.84 -8.46 -14.20
N TYR A 70 -18.00 -7.84 -14.25
CA TYR A 70 -18.50 -7.24 -15.50
C TYR A 70 -17.61 -6.10 -15.98
N ALA A 71 -17.21 -5.20 -15.08
CA ALA A 71 -16.34 -4.08 -15.42
C ALA A 71 -14.99 -4.57 -15.96
N TYR A 72 -14.32 -5.47 -15.24
CA TYR A 72 -13.03 -6.03 -15.69
C TYR A 72 -13.15 -6.72 -17.04
N TYR A 73 -14.17 -7.55 -17.22
CA TYR A 73 -14.41 -8.23 -18.50
C TYR A 73 -14.61 -7.25 -19.66
N LYS A 74 -15.43 -6.20 -19.44
CA LYS A 74 -15.71 -5.21 -20.50
C LYS A 74 -14.56 -4.25 -20.76
N CYS A 75 -13.72 -3.96 -19.78
CA CYS A 75 -12.55 -3.12 -19.95
C CYS A 75 -11.41 -3.84 -20.69
N ALA A 76 -11.30 -5.16 -20.57
CA ALA A 76 -10.17 -5.92 -21.06
C ALA A 76 -9.88 -5.67 -22.55
N ASP A 77 -10.89 -5.76 -23.41
CA ASP A 77 -10.72 -5.54 -24.86
C ASP A 77 -10.27 -4.10 -25.16
N LYS A 78 -10.91 -3.10 -24.55
CA LYS A 78 -10.59 -1.69 -24.78
C LYS A 78 -9.19 -1.32 -24.32
N ILE A 79 -8.78 -1.80 -23.14
CA ILE A 79 -7.45 -1.58 -22.61
C ILE A 79 -6.41 -2.27 -23.51
N THR A 80 -6.69 -3.49 -23.97
CA THR A 80 -5.81 -4.22 -24.89
C THR A 80 -5.64 -3.48 -26.23
N GLU A 81 -6.72 -2.94 -26.79
CA GLU A 81 -6.67 -2.15 -28.03
C GLU A 81 -5.82 -0.88 -27.82
N GLN A 82 -5.98 -0.20 -26.69
CA GLN A 82 -5.20 0.99 -26.38
C GLN A 82 -3.71 0.66 -26.16
N LEU A 83 -3.37 -0.41 -25.42
CA LEU A 83 -1.99 -0.88 -25.30
C LEU A 83 -1.33 -1.15 -26.66
N LYS A 84 -2.08 -1.71 -27.60
CA LYS A 84 -1.59 -1.95 -28.97
C LYS A 84 -1.36 -0.64 -29.72
N SER A 85 -2.29 0.30 -29.62
CA SER A 85 -2.19 1.60 -30.32
C SER A 85 -1.02 2.45 -29.78
N GLU A 86 -0.68 2.30 -28.52
CA GLU A 86 0.41 3.03 -27.84
C GLU A 86 1.75 2.25 -27.85
N ASN A 87 1.82 1.07 -28.54
CA ASN A 87 2.99 0.21 -28.62
C ASN A 87 3.47 -0.32 -27.25
N MET A 88 2.56 -0.49 -26.29
CA MET A 88 2.84 -0.99 -24.95
C MET A 88 2.45 -2.46 -24.76
N TYR A 89 1.76 -3.06 -25.76
CA TYR A 89 1.22 -4.41 -25.64
C TYR A 89 2.33 -5.48 -25.50
N GLU A 90 3.44 -5.33 -26.22
CA GLU A 90 4.57 -6.27 -26.12
C GLU A 90 5.18 -6.25 -24.71
N LEU A 91 5.38 -5.07 -24.13
CA LEU A 91 5.84 -4.91 -22.75
C LEU A 91 4.88 -5.60 -21.78
N PHE A 92 3.58 -5.37 -21.94
CA PHE A 92 2.54 -5.98 -21.11
C PHE A 92 2.58 -7.50 -21.18
N GLU A 93 2.59 -8.08 -22.40
CA GLU A 93 2.48 -9.51 -22.62
C GLU A 93 3.76 -10.28 -22.25
N THR A 94 4.94 -9.70 -22.54
CA THR A 94 6.22 -10.41 -22.42
C THR A 94 6.95 -10.16 -21.11
N ILE A 95 6.65 -9.08 -20.40
CA ILE A 95 7.34 -8.71 -19.16
C ILE A 95 6.34 -8.63 -18.01
N GLU A 96 5.36 -7.75 -18.06
CA GLU A 96 4.52 -7.43 -16.90
C GLU A 96 3.64 -8.62 -16.46
N MET A 97 3.00 -9.28 -17.42
CA MET A 97 2.16 -10.44 -17.10
C MET A 97 2.97 -11.65 -16.58
N PRO A 98 4.09 -12.05 -17.20
CA PRO A 98 4.94 -13.11 -16.65
C PRO A 98 5.54 -12.78 -15.29
N LEU A 99 5.83 -11.51 -15.01
CA LEU A 99 6.40 -11.07 -13.73
C LEU A 99 5.49 -11.41 -12.55
N ILE A 100 4.17 -11.47 -12.72
CA ILE A 100 3.22 -11.87 -11.68
C ILE A 100 3.61 -13.26 -11.11
N PHE A 101 3.92 -14.21 -11.96
CA PHE A 101 4.27 -15.58 -11.56
C PHE A 101 5.62 -15.63 -10.87
N VAL A 102 6.60 -14.86 -11.34
CA VAL A 102 7.91 -14.75 -10.69
C VAL A 102 7.78 -14.18 -9.28
N LEU A 103 7.01 -13.10 -9.12
CA LEU A 103 6.77 -12.49 -7.81
C LEU A 103 5.98 -13.42 -6.88
N PHE A 104 5.01 -14.16 -7.43
CA PHE A 104 4.27 -15.17 -6.67
C PHE A 104 5.21 -16.27 -6.16
N ASP A 105 6.06 -16.82 -7.01
CA ASP A 105 7.02 -17.85 -6.61
C ASP A 105 8.01 -17.34 -5.55
N MET A 106 8.52 -16.12 -5.71
CA MET A 106 9.36 -15.47 -4.71
C MET A 106 8.64 -15.33 -3.36
N GLN A 107 7.37 -14.95 -3.39
CA GLN A 107 6.54 -14.83 -2.19
C GLN A 107 6.29 -16.18 -1.53
N GLN A 108 6.07 -17.25 -2.32
CA GLN A 108 5.87 -18.60 -1.79
C GLN A 108 7.15 -19.18 -1.18
N GLN A 109 8.29 -18.94 -1.78
CA GLN A 109 9.58 -19.38 -1.23
C GLN A 109 9.97 -18.58 0.03
N GLY A 110 9.61 -17.30 0.07
CA GLY A 110 9.96 -16.40 1.15
C GLY A 110 11.45 -16.09 1.22
N ILE A 111 11.87 -15.53 2.34
CA ILE A 111 13.26 -15.17 2.62
C ILE A 111 13.70 -15.86 3.91
N SER A 112 14.88 -16.50 3.88
CA SER A 112 15.49 -17.05 5.10
C SER A 112 15.99 -15.91 5.99
N VAL A 113 15.57 -15.93 7.26
CA VAL A 113 15.97 -14.94 8.25
C VAL A 113 16.78 -15.64 9.34
N ASP A 114 18.01 -15.15 9.59
CA ASP A 114 18.78 -15.58 10.74
C ASP A 114 18.26 -14.91 12.03
N LYS A 115 17.35 -15.62 12.69
CA LYS A 115 16.73 -15.15 13.93
C LYS A 115 17.75 -14.87 15.03
N LYS A 116 18.84 -15.66 15.10
CA LYS A 116 19.87 -15.50 16.11
C LYS A 116 20.63 -14.20 15.88
N ALA A 117 21.07 -13.94 14.65
CA ALA A 117 21.75 -12.70 14.30
C ALA A 117 20.89 -11.46 14.59
N LEU A 118 19.59 -11.50 14.30
CA LEU A 118 18.67 -10.41 14.62
C LEU A 118 18.53 -10.20 16.13
N VAL A 119 18.41 -11.26 16.92
CA VAL A 119 18.34 -11.16 18.39
C VAL A 119 19.63 -10.60 18.97
N ASP A 120 20.77 -11.04 18.50
CA ASP A 120 22.07 -10.57 18.99
C ASP A 120 22.29 -9.10 18.61
N TYR A 121 21.92 -8.71 17.39
CA TYR A 121 21.96 -7.31 16.95
C TYR A 121 21.00 -6.42 17.74
N SER A 122 19.80 -6.91 18.03
CA SER A 122 18.81 -6.21 18.86
C SER A 122 19.34 -5.92 20.27
N LYS A 123 20.08 -6.86 20.88
CA LYS A 123 20.72 -6.63 22.18
C LYS A 123 21.79 -5.52 22.11
N VAL A 124 22.62 -5.55 21.06
CA VAL A 124 23.63 -4.51 20.85
C VAL A 124 22.99 -3.13 20.69
N LEU A 125 21.93 -3.04 19.87
CA LEU A 125 21.19 -1.80 19.70
C LEU A 125 20.52 -1.36 20.99
N GLY A 126 19.88 -2.26 21.74
CA GLY A 126 19.24 -1.95 23.01
C GLY A 126 20.21 -1.35 24.02
N THR A 127 21.43 -1.92 24.13
CA THR A 127 22.47 -1.37 25.01
C THR A 127 22.88 0.06 24.58
N LYS A 128 23.04 0.29 23.26
CA LYS A 128 23.38 1.63 22.77
C LYS A 128 22.25 2.65 23.01
N ILE A 129 21.00 2.24 22.84
CA ILE A 129 19.83 3.08 23.09
C ILE A 129 19.82 3.51 24.55
N LEU A 130 19.98 2.60 25.50
CA LEU A 130 20.00 2.92 26.92
C LEU A 130 21.10 3.93 27.31
N VAL A 131 22.27 3.82 26.68
CA VAL A 131 23.37 4.78 26.90
C VAL A 131 22.97 6.17 26.36
N LEU A 132 22.44 6.21 25.12
CA LEU A 132 22.02 7.47 24.49
C LEU A 132 20.83 8.13 25.23
N GLU A 133 19.87 7.35 25.68
CA GLU A 133 18.75 7.86 26.51
C GLU A 133 19.27 8.53 27.77
N LYS A 134 20.22 7.90 28.45
CA LYS A 134 20.85 8.47 29.65
C LYS A 134 21.57 9.79 29.34
N GLU A 135 22.37 9.84 28.28
CA GLU A 135 23.05 11.07 27.85
C GLU A 135 22.06 12.18 27.49
N ILE A 136 20.93 11.84 26.84
CA ILE A 136 19.88 12.80 26.50
C ILE A 136 19.21 13.35 27.77
N TYR A 137 18.88 12.50 28.75
CA TYR A 137 18.29 12.96 30.01
C TYR A 137 19.25 13.81 30.84
N GLU A 138 20.52 13.46 30.87
CA GLU A 138 21.55 14.28 31.51
C GLU A 138 21.69 15.65 30.84
N ALA A 139 21.68 15.69 29.49
CA ALA A 139 21.72 16.95 28.75
C ALA A 139 20.46 17.80 28.90
N ALA A 140 19.29 17.16 29.00
CA ALA A 140 17.98 17.83 29.20
C ALA A 140 17.76 18.27 30.63
N GLY A 141 18.49 17.69 31.59
CA GLY A 141 18.30 17.92 33.02
C GLY A 141 17.05 17.27 33.64
N GLU A 142 16.33 16.48 32.88
CA GLU A 142 15.14 15.71 33.30
C GLU A 142 14.83 14.55 32.40
N GLU A 143 14.06 13.58 32.91
CA GLU A 143 13.49 12.48 32.12
C GLU A 143 12.21 12.93 31.41
N PHE A 144 12.05 12.54 30.15
CA PHE A 144 10.87 12.81 29.36
C PHE A 144 10.68 11.72 28.30
N ASN A 145 9.52 11.66 27.66
CA ASN A 145 9.32 10.71 26.57
C ASN A 145 10.00 11.20 25.28
N ILE A 146 11.20 10.68 24.99
CA ILE A 146 12.01 11.02 23.81
C ILE A 146 11.25 10.75 22.50
N ASN A 147 10.36 9.75 22.48
CA ASN A 147 9.54 9.40 21.32
C ASN A 147 8.30 10.33 21.16
N SER A 148 8.12 11.30 22.03
CA SER A 148 7.06 12.30 21.92
C SER A 148 7.60 13.58 21.27
N PRO A 149 7.28 13.88 20.00
CA PRO A 149 7.73 15.13 19.36
C PRO A 149 7.33 16.39 20.15
N LYS A 150 6.16 16.34 20.81
CA LYS A 150 5.68 17.44 21.65
C LYS A 150 6.57 17.68 22.85
N GLN A 151 6.93 16.63 23.60
CA GLN A 151 7.80 16.77 24.79
C GLN A 151 9.23 17.13 24.36
N LEU A 152 9.74 16.48 23.33
CA LEU A 152 11.04 16.80 22.76
C LEU A 152 11.12 18.26 22.31
N GLY A 153 10.09 18.79 21.66
CA GLY A 153 10.02 20.18 21.24
C GLY A 153 10.09 21.16 22.41
N VAL A 154 9.38 20.87 23.52
CA VAL A 154 9.46 21.68 24.76
C VAL A 154 10.89 21.69 25.33
N ILE A 155 11.54 20.53 25.39
CA ILE A 155 12.92 20.43 25.88
C ILE A 155 13.87 21.23 25.00
N LEU A 156 13.84 21.02 23.69
CA LEU A 156 14.80 21.64 22.76
C LEU A 156 14.58 23.16 22.65
N PHE A 157 13.35 23.61 22.51
CA PHE A 157 13.06 25.00 22.11
C PHE A 157 12.66 25.89 23.29
N GLU A 158 12.03 25.35 24.33
CA GLU A 158 11.61 26.15 25.48
C GLU A 158 12.62 26.09 26.65
N LYS A 159 13.23 24.90 26.89
CA LYS A 159 14.21 24.76 28.01
C LYS A 159 15.64 25.00 27.58
N LEU A 160 16.09 24.35 26.50
CA LEU A 160 17.45 24.52 26.02
C LEU A 160 17.65 25.73 25.09
N GLY A 161 16.56 26.42 24.72
CA GLY A 161 16.59 27.67 23.96
C GLY A 161 17.19 27.53 22.55
N MET A 162 17.08 26.34 21.92
CA MET A 162 17.61 26.15 20.55
C MET A 162 16.86 27.05 19.55
N PRO A 163 17.56 27.73 18.63
CA PRO A 163 16.92 28.60 17.64
C PRO A 163 16.14 27.80 16.58
N ASN A 164 15.17 28.46 15.94
CA ASN A 164 14.42 27.96 14.77
C ASN A 164 13.36 26.88 15.00
N GLY A 165 12.87 26.70 16.23
CA GLY A 165 11.67 25.89 16.46
C GLY A 165 10.42 26.48 15.82
N LYS A 166 9.85 25.83 14.81
CA LYS A 166 8.55 26.23 14.24
C LYS A 166 7.42 25.52 14.98
N LYS A 167 6.56 26.29 15.68
CA LYS A 167 5.33 25.73 16.27
C LYS A 167 4.29 25.45 15.18
N THR A 168 3.72 24.26 15.23
CA THR A 168 2.53 23.88 14.45
C THR A 168 1.28 23.99 15.33
N LYS A 169 0.07 23.79 14.76
CA LYS A 169 -1.18 23.80 15.56
C LYS A 169 -1.20 22.72 16.67
N SER A 170 -0.41 21.66 16.54
CA SER A 170 -0.30 20.55 17.51
C SER A 170 0.95 20.60 18.39
N GLY A 171 1.76 21.62 18.32
CA GLY A 171 3.03 21.78 19.01
C GLY A 171 4.22 21.91 18.06
N TYR A 172 5.44 21.58 18.56
CA TYR A 172 6.65 21.56 17.72
C TYR A 172 6.65 20.38 16.75
#